data_30a452f9f2ab1d2ea5660fe87eec7f86
#
_entry.id   30a452f9f2ab1d2ea5660fe87eec7f86
#
_cell.length_a   1.000
_cell.length_b   1.000
_cell.length_c   1.000
_cell.angle_alpha   90.00
_cell.angle_beta   90.00
_cell.angle_gamma   90.00
#
_symmetry.space_group_name_H-M   'P 1'
#
loop_
_entity.id
_entity.type
_entity.pdbx_description
1 polymer ?
#
loop_
_entity_poly.entity_id
_entity_poly.type
_entity_poly.pdbx_seq_one_letter_code
_entity_poly.pdbx_strand_id
1 'polypeptide(L)'
;RYIGDWSSDVCSSDLTGLILSRQNLPVLNRNKYSSAQGVENGAYILKGENKEPDALIIATGSEVALAVAAAEELEAENYSVRVVSAPCLEWFFETSDQYQESVIPKSVKARVSIEAGVKIGWSDLIGESGIAISIDTFGASASASVLFKEFGFTVEKVKQAVKNSIAKTKA
;
A
#
# COMPACT_ATOMS: atom_id res chain seq x y z
N ARG A 1 12.06 -10.66 -3.62
CA ARG A 1 11.70 -10.32 -4.99
C ARG A 1 10.23 -9.90 -4.96
N TYR A 2 9.96 -8.65 -5.22
CA TYR A 2 8.63 -8.09 -5.21
C TYR A 2 8.05 -8.21 -6.62
N ILE A 3 6.83 -8.71 -6.74
CA ILE A 3 6.10 -8.71 -8.00
C ILE A 3 5.36 -7.38 -8.03
N GLY A 4 5.77 -6.51 -8.93
CA GLY A 4 5.12 -5.22 -9.13
C GLY A 4 3.85 -5.38 -9.95
N ASP A 5 3.18 -4.29 -10.09
CA ASP A 5 1.88 -4.07 -10.68
C ASP A 5 1.52 -5.01 -11.85
N TRP A 6 0.37 -5.66 -11.73
CA TRP A 6 -0.19 -6.54 -12.74
C TRP A 6 -1.24 -5.79 -13.54
N SER A 7 -1.10 -5.72 -14.85
CA SER A 7 -2.21 -5.28 -15.68
C SER A 7 -3.24 -6.40 -15.80
N SER A 8 -4.50 -6.04 -15.82
CA SER A 8 -5.68 -6.92 -15.83
C SER A 8 -5.74 -7.95 -16.97
N ASP A 9 -4.91 -7.81 -18.00
CA ASP A 9 -4.89 -8.71 -19.16
C ASP A 9 -4.17 -10.03 -18.92
N VAL A 10 -3.59 -10.23 -17.76
CA VAL A 10 -2.75 -11.40 -17.46
C VAL A 10 -3.56 -12.64 -17.08
N CYS A 11 -4.81 -12.49 -16.70
CA CYS A 11 -5.61 -13.58 -16.13
C CYS A 11 -6.23 -14.53 -17.16
N SER A 12 -6.20 -14.22 -18.45
CA SER A 12 -6.92 -15.00 -19.47
C SER A 12 -6.02 -15.69 -20.51
N SER A 13 -4.70 -15.57 -20.40
CA SER A 13 -3.75 -16.10 -21.38
C SER A 13 -2.69 -16.98 -20.74
N ASP A 14 -2.09 -17.86 -21.52
CA ASP A 14 -0.97 -18.72 -21.15
C ASP A 14 0.35 -17.93 -20.87
N LEU A 15 0.31 -16.60 -20.96
CA LEU A 15 1.45 -15.73 -20.79
C LEU A 15 1.31 -14.89 -19.52
N THR A 16 2.35 -14.88 -18.69
CA THR A 16 2.42 -14.05 -17.47
C THR A 16 3.55 -13.02 -17.61
N GLY A 17 3.20 -11.74 -17.50
CA GLY A 17 4.16 -10.64 -17.44
C GLY A 17 4.58 -10.36 -16.00
N LEU A 18 5.88 -10.37 -15.70
CA LEU A 18 6.43 -9.95 -14.42
C LEU A 18 7.05 -8.56 -14.56
N ILE A 19 6.42 -7.55 -13.94
CA ILE A 19 6.95 -6.19 -13.91
C ILE A 19 7.70 -6.02 -12.59
N LEU A 20 9.00 -5.86 -12.66
CA LEU A 20 9.89 -5.78 -11.51
C LEU A 20 10.53 -4.40 -11.40
N SER A 21 10.75 -3.93 -10.16
CA SER A 21 11.48 -2.70 -9.91
C SER A 21 12.95 -2.83 -10.33
N ARG A 22 13.51 -1.76 -10.87
CA ARG A 22 14.92 -1.70 -11.25
C ARG A 22 15.85 -1.48 -10.06
N GLN A 23 15.38 -0.76 -9.03
CA GLN A 23 16.13 -0.51 -7.81
C GLN A 23 16.16 -1.74 -6.88
N ASN A 24 17.18 -1.80 -6.03
CA ASN A 24 17.22 -2.78 -4.97
C ASN A 24 16.16 -2.48 -3.91
N LEU A 25 15.38 -3.50 -3.55
CA LEU A 25 14.38 -3.42 -2.49
C LEU A 25 14.83 -4.23 -1.28
N PRO A 26 14.49 -3.79 -0.04
CA PRO A 26 14.79 -4.55 1.14
C PRO A 26 14.02 -5.87 1.16
N VAL A 27 14.67 -6.94 1.60
CA VAL A 27 14.02 -8.22 1.84
C VAL A 27 13.33 -8.15 3.19
N LEU A 28 12.00 -8.27 3.20
CA LEU A 28 11.20 -8.26 4.42
C LEU A 28 11.42 -9.54 5.25
N ASN A 29 11.62 -9.37 6.56
CA ASN A 29 11.78 -10.48 7.48
C ASN A 29 10.46 -11.24 7.66
N ARG A 30 10.36 -12.46 7.15
CA ARG A 30 9.14 -13.28 7.19
C ARG A 30 8.76 -13.81 8.57
N ASN A 31 9.62 -13.66 9.56
CA ASN A 31 9.26 -13.91 10.96
C ASN A 31 8.51 -12.74 11.60
N LYS A 32 8.57 -11.56 10.99
CA LYS A 32 7.94 -10.32 11.47
C LYS A 32 6.72 -9.91 10.64
N TYR A 33 6.71 -10.28 9.37
CA TYR A 33 5.69 -9.89 8.40
C TYR A 33 5.06 -11.12 7.75
N SER A 34 3.81 -11.01 7.36
CA SER A 34 3.04 -12.09 6.75
C SER A 34 3.70 -12.67 5.49
N SER A 35 3.36 -13.90 5.18
CA SER A 35 3.86 -14.60 4.00
C SER A 35 3.51 -13.88 2.70
N ALA A 36 4.41 -13.97 1.71
CA ALA A 36 4.15 -13.47 0.36
C ALA A 36 3.09 -14.30 -0.41
N GLN A 37 2.66 -15.45 0.11
CA GLN A 37 1.56 -16.23 -0.48
C GLN A 37 0.25 -15.45 -0.56
N GLY A 38 0.06 -14.45 0.31
CA GLY A 38 -1.09 -13.55 0.22
C GLY A 38 -1.26 -12.82 -1.12
N VAL A 39 -0.22 -12.78 -1.95
CA VAL A 39 -0.27 -12.26 -3.32
C VAL A 39 -1.32 -12.96 -4.18
N GLU A 40 -1.61 -14.23 -3.94
CA GLU A 40 -2.64 -15.02 -4.64
C GLU A 40 -4.05 -14.39 -4.53
N ASN A 41 -4.28 -13.58 -3.49
CA ASN A 41 -5.54 -12.87 -3.28
C ASN A 41 -5.50 -11.41 -3.77
N GLY A 42 -4.47 -11.01 -4.50
CA GLY A 42 -4.31 -9.66 -5.04
C GLY A 42 -3.92 -8.59 -4.02
N ALA A 43 -4.46 -8.63 -2.81
CA ALA A 43 -4.04 -7.80 -1.67
C ALA A 43 -4.13 -8.60 -0.37
N TYR A 44 -3.23 -8.31 0.58
CA TYR A 44 -3.17 -9.01 1.85
C TYR A 44 -2.60 -8.14 2.97
N ILE A 45 -2.92 -8.50 4.21
CA ILE A 45 -2.33 -7.85 5.38
C ILE A 45 -0.87 -8.26 5.51
N LEU A 46 0.03 -7.31 5.33
CA LEU A 46 1.46 -7.53 5.50
C LEU A 46 1.89 -7.36 6.96
N LYS A 47 1.25 -6.43 7.68
CA LYS A 47 1.53 -6.09 9.09
C LYS A 47 0.24 -5.61 9.78
N GLY A 48 0.09 -5.92 11.06
CA GLY A 48 -1.05 -5.43 11.87
C GLY A 48 -2.30 -6.32 11.78
N GLU A 49 -2.14 -7.64 11.64
CA GLU A 49 -3.23 -8.61 11.50
C GLU A 49 -4.09 -8.74 12.77
N ASN A 50 -3.47 -8.67 13.94
CA ASN A 50 -4.09 -9.05 15.21
C ASN A 50 -4.79 -7.92 15.99
N LYS A 51 -4.92 -6.72 15.41
CA LYS A 51 -5.55 -5.57 16.07
C LYS A 51 -6.46 -4.83 15.10
N GLU A 52 -7.55 -4.29 15.61
CA GLU A 52 -8.30 -3.29 14.88
C GLU A 52 -7.43 -2.01 14.75
N PRO A 53 -7.10 -1.58 13.53
CA PRO A 53 -6.16 -0.49 13.34
C PRO A 53 -6.86 0.88 13.42
N ASP A 54 -6.13 1.89 13.89
CA ASP A 54 -6.55 3.29 13.80
C ASP A 54 -6.54 3.78 12.34
N ALA A 55 -5.66 3.21 11.52
CA ALA A 55 -5.53 3.55 10.10
C ALA A 55 -4.96 2.40 9.26
N LEU A 56 -5.22 2.46 7.95
CA LEU A 56 -4.64 1.56 6.95
C LEU A 56 -3.63 2.32 6.09
N ILE A 57 -2.50 1.67 5.80
CA ILE A 57 -1.59 2.07 4.72
C ILE A 57 -1.64 0.98 3.66
N ILE A 58 -2.08 1.34 2.46
CA ILE A 58 -2.22 0.42 1.32
C ILE A 58 -1.14 0.79 0.32
N ALA A 59 -0.25 -0.13 0.03
CA ALA A 59 0.90 0.14 -0.82
C ALA A 59 1.13 -0.99 -1.82
N THR A 60 1.67 -0.63 -2.98
CA THR A 60 2.10 -1.57 -4.01
C THR A 60 3.56 -1.33 -4.37
N GLY A 61 4.18 -2.28 -5.02
CA GLY A 61 5.51 -2.16 -5.58
C GLY A 61 6.60 -1.83 -4.57
N SER A 62 7.48 -0.93 -4.95
CA SER A 62 8.61 -0.47 -4.16
C SER A 62 8.20 0.31 -2.91
N GLU A 63 7.00 0.88 -2.91
CA GLU A 63 6.47 1.73 -1.85
C GLU A 63 6.06 0.95 -0.59
N VAL A 64 5.91 -0.38 -0.70
CA VAL A 64 5.61 -1.25 0.45
C VAL A 64 6.67 -1.14 1.55
N ALA A 65 7.95 -1.03 1.18
CA ALA A 65 9.02 -0.85 2.17
C ALA A 65 8.86 0.46 2.94
N LEU A 66 8.45 1.52 2.25
CA LEU A 66 8.16 2.83 2.82
C LEU A 66 6.96 2.77 3.77
N ALA A 67 5.88 2.08 3.36
CA ALA A 67 4.70 1.87 4.18
C ALA A 67 5.03 1.15 5.49
N VAL A 68 5.86 0.11 5.42
CA VAL A 68 6.31 -0.65 6.59
C VAL A 68 7.11 0.22 7.55
N ALA A 69 8.09 1.00 7.04
CA ALA A 69 8.90 1.89 7.85
C ALA A 69 8.03 2.96 8.55
N ALA A 70 7.09 3.55 7.81
CA ALA A 70 6.17 4.55 8.38
C ALA A 70 5.26 3.95 9.48
N ALA A 71 4.76 2.72 9.26
CA ALA A 71 3.94 2.03 10.25
C ALA A 71 4.73 1.71 11.54
N GLU A 72 6.00 1.32 11.43
CA GLU A 72 6.84 1.07 12.59
C GLU A 72 7.10 2.33 13.43
N GLU A 73 7.36 3.46 12.76
CA GLU A 73 7.51 4.73 13.46
C GLU A 73 6.20 5.22 14.09
N LEU A 74 5.05 5.04 13.42
CA LEU A 74 3.74 5.36 13.97
C LEU A 74 3.39 4.50 15.18
N GLU A 75 3.75 3.22 15.17
CA GLU A 75 3.59 2.35 16.34
C GLU A 75 4.40 2.83 17.55
N ALA A 76 5.62 3.32 17.34
CA ALA A 76 6.42 3.92 18.39
C ALA A 76 5.76 5.19 18.97
N GLU A 77 4.87 5.83 18.19
CA GLU A 77 4.05 6.97 18.60
C GLU A 77 2.65 6.55 19.14
N ASN A 78 2.44 5.24 19.40
CA ASN A 78 1.20 4.64 19.90
C ASN A 78 -0.01 4.66 18.94
N TYR A 79 0.23 4.75 17.61
CA TYR A 79 -0.81 4.51 16.62
C TYR A 79 -0.82 3.02 16.22
N SER A 80 -2.00 2.42 16.15
CA SER A 80 -2.17 1.08 15.58
C SER A 80 -2.38 1.19 14.08
N VAL A 81 -1.40 0.76 13.28
CA VAL A 81 -1.45 0.90 11.83
C VAL A 81 -1.32 -0.45 11.15
N ARG A 82 -2.25 -0.75 10.25
CA ARG A 82 -2.19 -1.92 9.39
C ARG A 82 -1.56 -1.55 8.05
N VAL A 83 -0.60 -2.36 7.60
CA VAL A 83 -0.05 -2.26 6.24
C VAL A 83 -0.64 -3.36 5.38
N VAL A 84 -1.24 -2.97 4.28
CA VAL A 84 -1.77 -3.85 3.23
C VAL A 84 -0.84 -3.77 2.02
N SER A 85 -0.34 -4.90 1.59
CA SER A 85 0.34 -5.02 0.30
C SER A 85 -0.69 -5.37 -0.76
N ALA A 86 -0.82 -4.54 -1.80
CA ALA A 86 -1.85 -4.66 -2.83
C ALA A 86 -1.23 -4.73 -4.24
N PRO A 87 -0.59 -5.86 -4.60
CA PRO A 87 0.05 -6.00 -5.91
C PRO A 87 -0.92 -6.11 -7.09
N CYS A 88 -2.18 -6.52 -6.87
CA CYS A 88 -3.19 -6.65 -7.92
C CYS A 88 -4.58 -6.39 -7.33
N LEU A 89 -5.10 -5.20 -7.52
CA LEU A 89 -6.42 -4.83 -7.00
C LEU A 89 -7.56 -5.57 -7.73
N GLU A 90 -7.39 -5.90 -8.99
CA GLU A 90 -8.37 -6.66 -9.76
C GLU A 90 -8.64 -8.01 -9.12
N TRP A 91 -7.61 -8.77 -8.81
CA TRP A 91 -7.75 -10.05 -8.11
C TRP A 91 -8.33 -9.89 -6.70
N PHE A 92 -7.94 -8.80 -6.02
CA PHE A 92 -8.48 -8.53 -4.69
C PHE A 92 -10.00 -8.31 -4.74
N PHE A 93 -10.50 -7.57 -5.70
CA PHE A 93 -11.94 -7.33 -5.87
C PHE A 93 -12.73 -8.56 -6.34
N GLU A 94 -12.07 -9.57 -6.90
CA GLU A 94 -12.67 -10.87 -7.24
C GLU A 94 -12.76 -11.82 -6.03
N THR A 95 -12.10 -11.50 -4.92
CA THR A 95 -12.21 -12.30 -3.70
C THR A 95 -13.57 -12.11 -3.01
N SER A 96 -13.89 -12.97 -2.03
CA SER A 96 -15.14 -12.84 -1.28
C SER A 96 -15.19 -11.52 -0.48
N ASP A 97 -16.40 -10.98 -0.30
CA ASP A 97 -16.64 -9.79 0.53
C ASP A 97 -16.07 -9.96 1.94
N GLN A 98 -16.15 -11.18 2.48
CA GLN A 98 -15.61 -11.50 3.80
C GLN A 98 -14.07 -11.32 3.83
N TYR A 99 -13.38 -11.77 2.79
CA TYR A 99 -11.93 -11.58 2.69
C TYR A 99 -11.57 -10.11 2.54
N GLN A 100 -12.24 -9.39 1.63
CA GLN A 100 -12.03 -7.96 1.44
C GLN A 100 -12.23 -7.18 2.73
N GLU A 101 -13.30 -7.48 3.47
CA GLU A 101 -13.58 -6.85 4.77
C GLU A 101 -12.52 -7.20 5.83
N SER A 102 -11.97 -8.40 5.80
CA SER A 102 -10.90 -8.79 6.72
C SER A 102 -9.59 -8.02 6.48
N VAL A 103 -9.28 -7.73 5.22
CA VAL A 103 -8.06 -7.03 4.81
C VAL A 103 -8.22 -5.51 4.93
N ILE A 104 -9.33 -4.97 4.41
CA ILE A 104 -9.65 -3.53 4.36
C ILE A 104 -11.02 -3.28 4.99
N PRO A 105 -11.12 -3.30 6.32
CA PRO A 105 -12.39 -3.15 7.03
C PRO A 105 -13.08 -1.83 6.69
N LYS A 106 -14.37 -1.88 6.40
CA LYS A 106 -15.19 -0.68 6.11
C LYS A 106 -15.32 0.24 7.34
N SER A 107 -15.14 -0.30 8.55
CA SER A 107 -15.13 0.45 9.80
C SER A 107 -13.94 1.43 9.88
N VAL A 108 -12.79 1.08 9.30
CA VAL A 108 -11.58 1.90 9.31
C VAL A 108 -11.62 2.89 8.15
N LYS A 109 -11.96 4.15 8.44
CA LYS A 109 -12.08 5.23 7.45
C LYS A 109 -10.77 5.96 7.19
N ALA A 110 -9.82 5.92 8.14
CA ALA A 110 -8.51 6.52 7.97
C ALA A 110 -7.65 5.61 7.09
N ARG A 111 -7.45 6.01 5.83
CA ARG A 111 -6.73 5.22 4.84
C ARG A 111 -5.75 6.06 4.05
N VAL A 112 -4.59 5.51 3.78
CA VAL A 112 -3.56 6.14 2.95
C VAL A 112 -3.14 5.15 1.88
N SER A 113 -3.20 5.55 0.61
CA SER A 113 -2.59 4.78 -0.49
C SER A 113 -1.23 5.35 -0.84
N ILE A 114 -0.29 4.47 -1.23
CA ILE A 114 1.05 4.85 -1.64
C ILE A 114 1.40 4.10 -2.91
N GLU A 115 1.53 4.83 -4.01
CA GLU A 115 1.96 4.30 -5.30
C GLU A 115 2.64 5.39 -6.12
N ALA A 116 3.78 5.07 -6.73
CA ALA A 116 4.47 5.95 -7.69
C ALA A 116 3.77 5.95 -9.06
N GLY A 117 2.46 6.15 -9.04
CA GLY A 117 1.53 6.21 -10.17
C GLY A 117 0.49 7.28 -9.94
N VAL A 118 -0.49 7.38 -10.84
CA VAL A 118 -1.60 8.32 -10.73
C VAL A 118 -2.60 7.88 -9.66
N LYS A 119 -3.26 8.82 -9.00
CA LYS A 119 -4.23 8.52 -7.93
C LYS A 119 -5.55 7.90 -8.42
N ILE A 120 -5.79 7.89 -9.72
CA ILE A 120 -6.99 7.30 -10.33
C ILE A 120 -7.04 5.80 -9.97
N GLY A 121 -8.19 5.33 -9.50
CA GLY A 121 -8.36 3.94 -9.04
C GLY A 121 -8.20 3.75 -7.53
N TRP A 122 -7.53 4.65 -6.82
CA TRP A 122 -7.40 4.57 -5.36
C TRP A 122 -8.57 5.19 -4.60
N SER A 123 -9.32 6.11 -5.24
CA SER A 123 -10.37 6.90 -4.58
C SER A 123 -11.44 6.02 -3.91
N ASP A 124 -11.90 4.98 -4.60
CA ASP A 124 -12.92 4.07 -4.09
C ASP A 124 -12.43 3.25 -2.89
N LEU A 125 -11.13 2.94 -2.88
CA LEU A 125 -10.53 2.13 -1.83
C LEU A 125 -10.22 2.95 -0.57
N ILE A 126 -9.75 4.19 -0.73
CA ILE A 126 -9.37 5.05 0.40
C ILE A 126 -10.53 5.89 0.94
N GLY A 127 -11.56 6.17 0.12
CA GLY A 127 -12.75 6.94 0.52
C GLY A 127 -12.45 8.42 0.79
N GLU A 128 -13.47 9.14 1.31
CA GLU A 128 -13.43 10.61 1.48
C GLU A 128 -12.39 11.10 2.50
N SER A 129 -12.18 10.37 3.59
CA SER A 129 -11.17 10.71 4.60
C SER A 129 -9.76 10.28 4.18
N GLY A 130 -9.64 9.50 3.10
CA GLY A 130 -8.39 8.96 2.63
C GLY A 130 -7.45 9.99 2.02
N ILE A 131 -6.16 9.64 1.95
CA ILE A 131 -5.11 10.46 1.35
C ILE A 131 -4.28 9.57 0.44
N ALA A 132 -4.15 9.95 -0.83
CA ALA A 132 -3.27 9.29 -1.78
C ALA A 132 -1.90 10.00 -1.82
N ILE A 133 -0.83 9.23 -1.72
CA ILE A 133 0.53 9.66 -2.05
C ILE A 133 0.83 9.08 -3.43
N SER A 134 0.79 9.94 -4.44
CA SER A 134 0.78 9.59 -5.87
C SER A 134 1.58 10.60 -6.68
N ILE A 135 1.78 10.30 -7.96
CA ILE A 135 2.38 11.19 -8.94
C ILE A 135 1.36 11.46 -10.03
N ASP A 136 0.74 12.64 -10.00
CA ASP A 136 -0.28 13.06 -10.99
C ASP A 136 0.33 13.86 -12.15
N THR A 137 1.67 13.92 -12.24
CA THR A 137 2.43 14.60 -13.28
C THR A 137 3.35 13.63 -14.02
N PHE A 138 3.99 14.08 -15.08
CA PHE A 138 5.05 13.30 -15.71
C PHE A 138 6.18 13.03 -14.73
N GLY A 139 6.77 11.84 -14.82
CA GLY A 139 7.96 11.48 -14.07
C GLY A 139 9.20 12.29 -14.52
N ALA A 140 10.30 12.07 -13.83
CA ALA A 140 11.58 12.67 -14.13
C ALA A 140 12.70 11.61 -14.18
N SER A 141 13.84 11.97 -14.76
CA SER A 141 14.99 11.08 -14.86
C SER A 141 16.03 11.44 -13.80
N ALA A 142 16.11 10.62 -12.76
CA ALA A 142 17.13 10.71 -11.72
C ALA A 142 17.25 9.35 -11.00
N SER A 143 18.10 9.24 -9.99
CA SER A 143 18.13 8.05 -9.13
C SER A 143 16.83 7.92 -8.32
N ALA A 144 16.41 6.70 -8.01
CA ALA A 144 15.18 6.44 -7.27
C ALA A 144 15.12 7.21 -5.95
N SER A 145 16.22 7.31 -5.20
CA SER A 145 16.29 8.04 -3.93
C SER A 145 16.03 9.54 -4.07
N VAL A 146 16.50 10.14 -5.17
CA VAL A 146 16.24 11.55 -5.47
C VAL A 146 14.77 11.74 -5.86
N LEU A 147 14.26 10.89 -6.76
CA LEU A 147 12.86 10.98 -7.22
C LEU A 147 11.86 10.77 -6.09
N PHE A 148 12.08 9.77 -5.24
CA PHE A 148 11.21 9.54 -4.09
C PHE A 148 11.17 10.77 -3.17
N LYS A 149 12.29 11.38 -2.90
CA LYS A 149 12.34 12.60 -2.08
C LYS A 149 11.61 13.77 -2.74
N GLU A 150 11.89 14.04 -4.03
CA GLU A 150 11.29 15.15 -4.78
C GLU A 150 9.77 14.99 -4.95
N PHE A 151 9.28 13.78 -5.21
CA PHE A 151 7.85 13.49 -5.31
C PHE A 151 7.16 13.24 -3.95
N GLY A 152 7.90 13.33 -2.85
CA GLY A 152 7.33 13.24 -1.52
C GLY A 152 7.07 11.81 -1.02
N PHE A 153 7.71 10.81 -1.61
CA PHE A 153 7.67 9.42 -1.11
C PHE A 153 8.69 9.26 0.03
N THR A 154 8.35 9.82 1.18
CA THR A 154 9.17 9.77 2.39
C THR A 154 8.37 9.23 3.57
N VAL A 155 9.06 8.64 4.55
CA VAL A 155 8.43 8.13 5.78
C VAL A 155 7.64 9.21 6.49
N GLU A 156 8.20 10.42 6.59
CA GLU A 156 7.57 11.58 7.23
C GLU A 156 6.27 11.97 6.54
N LYS A 157 6.25 11.97 5.20
CA LYS A 157 5.05 12.29 4.42
C LYS A 157 3.96 11.26 4.63
N VAL A 158 4.30 9.97 4.65
CA VAL A 158 3.35 8.89 4.92
C VAL A 158 2.79 9.02 6.33
N LYS A 159 3.63 9.22 7.34
CA LYS A 159 3.19 9.45 8.73
C LYS A 159 2.24 10.63 8.84
N GLN A 160 2.58 11.73 8.21
CA GLN A 160 1.73 12.92 8.21
C GLN A 160 0.38 12.67 7.53
N ALA A 161 0.38 11.94 6.40
CA ALA A 161 -0.85 11.56 5.71
C ALA A 161 -1.74 10.68 6.59
N VAL A 162 -1.17 9.70 7.30
CA VAL A 162 -1.92 8.86 8.25
C VAL A 162 -2.55 9.71 9.36
N LYS A 163 -1.78 10.57 10.01
CA LYS A 163 -2.29 11.46 11.06
C LYS A 163 -3.40 12.38 10.56
N ASN A 164 -3.23 12.94 9.38
CA ASN A 164 -4.22 13.81 8.74
C ASN A 164 -5.50 13.03 8.39
N SER A 165 -5.37 11.79 7.88
CA SER A 165 -6.53 10.95 7.59
C SER A 165 -7.30 10.59 8.87
N ILE A 166 -6.60 10.22 9.95
CA ILE A 166 -7.24 9.99 11.26
C ILE A 166 -7.96 11.26 11.77
N ALA A 167 -7.35 12.43 11.62
CA ALA A 167 -7.97 13.68 12.03
C ALA A 167 -9.27 13.97 11.26
N LYS A 168 -9.30 13.70 9.95
CA LYS A 168 -10.50 13.84 9.11
C LYS A 168 -11.65 12.92 9.52
N THR A 169 -11.35 11.72 10.07
CA THR A 169 -12.41 10.80 10.52
C THR A 169 -13.06 11.21 11.83
N LYS A 170 -12.45 12.14 12.56
CA LYS A 170 -12.94 12.65 13.85
C LYS A 170 -13.67 13.99 13.73
N ALA A 171 -13.62 14.61 12.55
CA ALA A 171 -14.28 15.88 12.25
C ALA A 171 -15.69 15.66 11.73
#